data_826ada0816a6964edd50fb99ce4aed2c
#
_entry.id   826ada0816a6964edd50fb99ce4aed2c
#
_cell.length_a   1.000
_cell.length_b   1.000
_cell.length_c   1.000
_cell.angle_alpha   90.00
_cell.angle_beta   90.00
_cell.angle_gamma   90.00
#
_symmetry.space_group_name_H-M   'P 1'
#
loop_
_entity.id
_entity.type
_entity.pdbx_description
1 polymer ?
#
loop_
_entity_poly.entity_id
_entity_poly.type
_entity_poly.pdbx_seq_one_letter_code
_entity_poly.pdbx_strand_id
1 'polypeptide(L)'
;VNVTDLHPSLDGVLDMDVQKANANEISKVADLAFLALPHKASMGFAKQLLALEIKVVDLSADYRLQLDTYEKHYCPHEDKENLKHSVYGLPEFYNGLIPHAKLVANPGCYPTATLLALVPFVPYIDPKSNIFIDAKSGVSGAGKKLSETTHFVNVNENIFAYNPFGHRHAPEIEEKILELTDIKANINFVPHLIPVNRGMLVSIYATLEDVCDAKQVLKDFYADDKFVRIKDEPVTIKDTSGTNYCDIFVEQNGNSIFISSSIDNLLRG
;
A
#
# COMPACT_ATOMS: atom_id res chain seq x y z
N VAL A 1 11.96 -29.62 -0.69
CA VAL A 1 10.88 -29.30 -1.65
C VAL A 1 11.42 -28.29 -2.63
N ASN A 2 11.31 -28.57 -3.94
CA ASN A 2 11.76 -27.63 -4.96
C ASN A 2 10.78 -26.46 -5.09
N VAL A 3 11.28 -25.28 -5.47
CA VAL A 3 10.45 -24.08 -5.68
C VAL A 3 9.37 -24.33 -6.75
N THR A 4 9.66 -25.16 -7.74
CA THR A 4 8.72 -25.51 -8.83
C THR A 4 7.57 -26.38 -8.36
N ASP A 5 7.74 -27.17 -7.27
CA ASP A 5 6.64 -27.92 -6.64
C ASP A 5 5.58 -26.99 -6.02
N LEU A 6 6.01 -25.79 -5.59
CA LEU A 6 5.14 -24.77 -5.00
C LEU A 6 4.67 -23.74 -6.03
N HIS A 7 5.48 -23.48 -7.03
CA HIS A 7 5.26 -22.48 -8.08
C HIS A 7 5.60 -23.07 -9.46
N PRO A 8 4.70 -23.87 -10.05
CA PRO A 8 4.96 -24.58 -11.32
C PRO A 8 5.31 -23.65 -12.49
N SER A 9 4.90 -22.38 -12.43
CA SER A 9 5.27 -21.37 -13.45
C SER A 9 6.76 -21.04 -13.50
N LEU A 10 7.54 -21.47 -12.52
CA LEU A 10 8.99 -21.29 -12.47
C LEU A 10 9.77 -22.47 -13.04
N ASP A 11 9.09 -23.52 -13.52
CA ASP A 11 9.72 -24.66 -14.16
C ASP A 11 10.52 -24.22 -15.40
N GLY A 12 11.77 -24.67 -15.47
CA GLY A 12 12.71 -24.24 -16.50
C GLY A 12 13.29 -22.82 -16.33
N VAL A 13 12.84 -22.06 -15.30
CA VAL A 13 13.32 -20.70 -15.02
C VAL A 13 14.20 -20.67 -13.76
N LEU A 14 13.77 -21.36 -12.71
CA LEU A 14 14.46 -21.38 -11.42
C LEU A 14 14.45 -22.79 -10.83
N ASP A 15 15.63 -23.31 -10.55
CA ASP A 15 15.83 -24.58 -9.84
C ASP A 15 16.45 -24.28 -8.47
N MET A 16 15.63 -24.36 -7.41
CA MET A 16 16.06 -24.03 -6.06
C MET A 16 15.25 -24.78 -5.02
N ASP A 17 15.93 -25.30 -4.00
CA ASP A 17 15.28 -25.90 -2.85
C ASP A 17 14.70 -24.85 -1.89
N VAL A 18 13.44 -25.02 -1.55
CA VAL A 18 12.76 -24.24 -0.51
C VAL A 18 13.00 -24.90 0.84
N GLN A 19 13.52 -24.14 1.78
CA GLN A 19 13.83 -24.56 3.14
C GLN A 19 12.90 -23.91 4.16
N LYS A 20 12.78 -24.52 5.34
CA LYS A 20 12.12 -23.88 6.46
C LYS A 20 12.94 -22.67 6.90
N ALA A 21 12.31 -21.51 6.98
CA ALA A 21 12.98 -20.28 7.37
C ALA A 21 13.61 -20.40 8.76
N ASN A 22 14.91 -20.05 8.87
CA ASN A 22 15.69 -19.98 10.09
C ASN A 22 16.60 -18.76 10.02
N ALA A 23 16.47 -17.83 10.96
CA ALA A 23 17.19 -16.56 10.92
C ALA A 23 18.72 -16.73 10.94
N ASN A 24 19.25 -17.70 11.72
CA ASN A 24 20.69 -17.96 11.77
C ASN A 24 21.24 -18.54 10.46
N GLU A 25 20.46 -19.36 9.75
CA GLU A 25 20.89 -19.88 8.45
C GLU A 25 20.81 -18.81 7.37
N ILE A 26 19.76 -17.98 7.40
CA ILE A 26 19.60 -16.85 6.48
C ILE A 26 20.76 -15.85 6.62
N SER A 27 21.20 -15.55 7.84
CA SER A 27 22.28 -14.59 8.08
C SER A 27 23.65 -15.02 7.52
N LYS A 28 23.82 -16.29 7.16
CA LYS A 28 25.04 -16.79 6.52
C LYS A 28 25.08 -16.57 5.01
N VAL A 29 23.94 -16.31 4.40
CA VAL A 29 23.77 -16.34 2.93
C VAL A 29 23.07 -15.11 2.34
N ALA A 30 22.55 -14.20 3.18
CA ALA A 30 21.81 -13.03 2.73
C ALA A 30 22.07 -11.81 3.61
N ASP A 31 22.09 -10.63 3.01
CA ASP A 31 22.20 -9.33 3.67
C ASP A 31 20.82 -8.62 3.75
N LEU A 32 19.83 -9.11 3.02
CA LEU A 32 18.49 -8.56 2.93
C LEU A 32 17.45 -9.68 2.86
N ALA A 33 16.35 -9.51 3.60
CA ALA A 33 15.20 -10.41 3.59
C ALA A 33 13.90 -9.67 3.30
N PHE A 34 13.09 -10.24 2.39
CA PHE A 34 11.70 -9.81 2.19
C PHE A 34 10.78 -10.74 2.98
N LEU A 35 9.97 -10.17 3.86
CA LEU A 35 9.03 -10.92 4.69
C LEU A 35 7.61 -10.82 4.16
N ALA A 36 7.12 -11.90 3.54
CA ALA A 36 5.74 -12.05 3.09
C ALA A 36 4.95 -12.95 4.08
N LEU A 37 4.99 -12.62 5.36
CA LEU A 37 4.38 -13.37 6.46
C LEU A 37 3.06 -12.72 6.91
N PRO A 38 2.15 -13.49 7.53
CA PRO A 38 0.99 -12.91 8.19
C PRO A 38 1.38 -11.94 9.31
N HIS A 39 0.51 -10.96 9.59
CA HIS A 39 0.64 -10.07 10.75
C HIS A 39 0.92 -10.88 12.03
N LYS A 40 1.64 -10.33 12.97
CA LYS A 40 2.17 -10.97 14.19
C LYS A 40 3.35 -11.91 13.94
N ALA A 41 3.26 -12.79 12.95
CA ALA A 41 4.36 -13.71 12.63
C ALA A 41 5.56 -12.96 12.05
N SER A 42 5.30 -11.88 11.30
CA SER A 42 6.35 -11.09 10.68
C SER A 42 7.19 -10.35 11.72
N MET A 43 6.58 -9.68 12.71
CA MET A 43 7.33 -8.93 13.72
C MET A 43 8.30 -9.81 14.52
N GLY A 44 7.89 -11.03 14.89
CA GLY A 44 8.75 -11.96 15.61
C GLY A 44 9.94 -12.45 14.81
N PHE A 45 9.77 -12.62 13.49
CA PHE A 45 10.84 -13.06 12.60
C PHE A 45 11.75 -11.88 12.17
N ALA A 46 11.18 -10.73 11.87
CA ALA A 46 11.92 -9.50 11.59
C ALA A 46 12.87 -9.15 12.73
N LYS A 47 12.40 -9.20 13.98
CA LYS A 47 13.22 -8.98 15.17
C LYS A 47 14.47 -9.87 15.22
N GLN A 48 14.32 -11.17 14.88
CA GLN A 48 15.44 -12.11 14.85
C GLN A 48 16.45 -11.77 13.74
N LEU A 49 15.97 -11.41 12.54
CA LEU A 49 16.83 -11.03 11.41
C LEU A 49 17.59 -9.73 11.69
N LEU A 50 16.90 -8.72 12.21
CA LEU A 50 17.50 -7.43 12.57
C LEU A 50 18.59 -7.56 13.65
N ALA A 51 18.39 -8.46 14.64
CA ALA A 51 19.40 -8.78 15.64
C ALA A 51 20.65 -9.45 15.05
N LEU A 52 20.55 -10.05 13.87
CA LEU A 52 21.65 -10.63 13.08
C LEU A 52 22.15 -9.67 11.98
N GLU A 53 21.83 -8.39 12.06
CA GLU A 53 22.24 -7.33 11.13
C GLU A 53 21.71 -7.52 9.68
N ILE A 54 20.69 -8.36 9.47
CA ILE A 54 20.03 -8.54 8.17
C ILE A 54 19.04 -7.41 7.97
N LYS A 55 19.11 -6.72 6.84
CA LYS A 55 18.10 -5.74 6.45
C LYS A 55 16.78 -6.42 6.13
N VAL A 56 15.66 -5.79 6.49
CA VAL A 56 14.33 -6.36 6.31
C VAL A 56 13.43 -5.43 5.53
N VAL A 57 12.74 -5.97 4.52
CA VAL A 57 11.56 -5.35 3.92
C VAL A 57 10.34 -6.18 4.33
N ASP A 58 9.50 -5.62 5.18
CA ASP A 58 8.31 -6.29 5.71
C ASP A 58 7.06 -5.91 4.91
N LEU A 59 6.41 -6.90 4.31
CA LEU A 59 5.17 -6.72 3.54
C LEU A 59 3.92 -6.80 4.41
N SER A 60 4.06 -7.13 5.70
CA SER A 60 2.93 -7.13 6.64
C SER A 60 2.57 -5.71 7.09
N ALA A 61 1.55 -5.59 7.94
CA ALA A 61 1.21 -4.29 8.53
C ALA A 61 1.98 -4.00 9.84
N ASP A 62 2.87 -4.91 10.27
CA ASP A 62 3.39 -4.89 11.63
C ASP A 62 4.26 -3.65 11.93
N TYR A 63 4.87 -3.04 10.92
CA TYR A 63 5.78 -1.91 11.10
C TYR A 63 5.36 -0.61 10.40
N ARG A 64 4.11 -0.53 9.88
CA ARG A 64 3.63 0.62 9.10
C ARG A 64 3.17 1.80 9.93
N LEU A 65 2.67 1.53 11.14
CA LEU A 65 1.95 2.47 11.99
C LEU A 65 2.74 2.81 13.25
N GLN A 66 2.45 3.95 13.85
CA GLN A 66 2.90 4.25 15.20
C GLN A 66 2.31 3.24 16.20
N LEU A 67 3.00 3.03 17.31
CA LEU A 67 2.67 1.98 18.29
C LEU A 67 1.20 2.02 18.74
N ASP A 68 0.73 3.20 19.14
CA ASP A 68 -0.63 3.37 19.68
C ASP A 68 -1.69 3.06 18.61
N THR A 69 -1.46 3.51 17.37
CA THR A 69 -2.34 3.23 16.24
C THR A 69 -2.33 1.74 15.90
N TYR A 70 -1.15 1.12 15.88
CA TYR A 70 -1.04 -0.31 15.61
C TYR A 70 -1.76 -1.14 16.68
N GLU A 71 -1.48 -0.91 17.96
CA GLU A 71 -2.08 -1.68 19.06
C GLU A 71 -3.60 -1.51 19.16
N LYS A 72 -4.12 -0.34 18.76
CA LYS A 72 -5.57 -0.09 18.68
C LYS A 72 -6.28 -0.92 17.60
N HIS A 73 -5.63 -1.13 16.44
CA HIS A 73 -6.27 -1.72 15.26
C HIS A 73 -5.86 -3.16 14.95
N TYR A 74 -4.79 -3.68 15.57
CA TYR A 74 -4.26 -5.01 15.33
C TYR A 74 -4.11 -5.84 16.61
N CYS A 75 -2.99 -5.69 17.32
CA CYS A 75 -2.69 -6.45 18.53
C CYS A 75 -1.49 -5.81 19.27
N PRO A 76 -1.19 -6.21 20.52
CA PRO A 76 0.04 -5.79 21.18
C PRO A 76 1.28 -6.06 20.32
N HIS A 77 2.16 -5.05 20.19
CA HIS A 77 3.36 -5.15 19.35
C HIS A 77 4.52 -5.76 20.13
N GLU A 78 5.11 -6.85 19.61
CA GLU A 78 6.16 -7.61 20.30
C GLU A 78 7.58 -7.07 20.03
N ASP A 79 7.73 -6.15 19.07
CA ASP A 79 9.01 -5.56 18.68
C ASP A 79 8.96 -4.03 18.63
N LYS A 80 8.62 -3.43 19.77
CA LYS A 80 8.42 -1.98 19.92
C LYS A 80 9.68 -1.16 19.63
N GLU A 81 10.87 -1.74 19.82
CA GLU A 81 12.12 -1.04 19.60
C GLU A 81 12.42 -0.85 18.12
N ASN A 82 12.33 -1.92 17.32
CA ASN A 82 12.53 -1.81 15.87
C ASN A 82 11.41 -1.02 15.19
N LEU A 83 10.18 -1.06 15.73
CA LEU A 83 9.06 -0.26 15.21
C LEU A 83 9.38 1.25 15.18
N LYS A 84 10.08 1.79 16.19
CA LYS A 84 10.47 3.20 16.25
C LYS A 84 11.43 3.63 15.13
N HIS A 85 12.13 2.67 14.56
CA HIS A 85 13.18 2.88 13.54
C HIS A 85 12.77 2.37 12.17
N SER A 86 11.53 1.87 12.02
CA SER A 86 11.00 1.44 10.74
C SER A 86 10.79 2.64 9.82
N VAL A 87 11.15 2.48 8.54
CA VAL A 87 10.90 3.47 7.50
C VAL A 87 9.75 3.00 6.62
N TYR A 88 8.78 3.87 6.40
CA TYR A 88 7.65 3.56 5.52
C TYR A 88 8.12 3.47 4.07
N GLY A 89 7.81 2.36 3.40
CA GLY A 89 8.39 1.98 2.11
C GLY A 89 7.68 2.58 0.89
N LEU A 90 7.35 3.87 0.92
CA LEU A 90 6.81 4.61 -0.23
C LEU A 90 7.86 5.58 -0.76
N PRO A 91 8.64 5.20 -1.80
CA PRO A 91 9.83 5.94 -2.21
C PRO A 91 9.57 7.39 -2.60
N GLU A 92 8.43 7.70 -3.16
CA GLU A 92 8.05 9.05 -3.58
C GLU A 92 8.02 10.06 -2.42
N PHE A 93 7.81 9.58 -1.20
CA PHE A 93 7.81 10.42 0.01
C PHE A 93 9.00 10.19 0.93
N TYR A 94 9.63 8.99 0.89
CA TYR A 94 10.65 8.57 1.84
C TYR A 94 11.98 8.19 1.19
N ASN A 95 12.25 8.64 -0.05
CA ASN A 95 13.45 8.29 -0.82
C ASN A 95 14.77 8.60 -0.09
N GLY A 96 14.82 9.67 0.71
CA GLY A 96 15.99 10.04 1.50
C GLY A 96 16.25 9.13 2.71
N LEU A 97 15.25 8.39 3.18
CA LEU A 97 15.33 7.54 4.37
C LEU A 97 15.54 6.06 4.03
N ILE A 98 14.87 5.56 2.99
CA ILE A 98 14.87 4.14 2.60
C ILE A 98 16.28 3.58 2.39
N PRO A 99 17.23 4.26 1.70
CA PRO A 99 18.57 3.72 1.48
C PRO A 99 19.35 3.44 2.76
N HIS A 100 19.02 4.16 3.85
CA HIS A 100 19.69 4.06 5.14
C HIS A 100 18.94 3.16 6.14
N ALA A 101 17.76 2.69 5.79
CA ALA A 101 16.92 1.88 6.67
C ALA A 101 17.48 0.47 6.85
N LYS A 102 17.40 -0.05 8.08
CA LYS A 102 17.55 -1.48 8.39
C LYS A 102 16.23 -2.23 8.24
N LEU A 103 15.11 -1.54 8.46
CA LEU A 103 13.75 -2.06 8.37
C LEU A 103 12.88 -1.12 7.53
N VAL A 104 12.37 -1.65 6.43
CA VAL A 104 11.40 -0.98 5.57
C VAL A 104 10.04 -1.64 5.74
N ALA A 105 9.03 -0.86 6.12
CA ALA A 105 7.64 -1.29 6.20
C ALA A 105 6.94 -1.03 4.86
N ASN A 106 6.76 -2.05 4.04
CA ASN A 106 6.10 -1.90 2.74
C ASN A 106 4.63 -1.49 2.91
N PRO A 107 4.15 -0.44 2.21
CA PRO A 107 2.77 0.05 2.33
C PRO A 107 1.71 -0.99 2.01
N GLY A 108 0.49 -0.77 2.52
CA GLY A 108 -0.68 -1.44 1.99
C GLY A 108 -1.04 -0.96 0.58
N CYS A 109 -1.68 -1.82 -0.22
CA CYS A 109 -2.02 -1.48 -1.59
C CYS A 109 -2.97 -0.27 -1.70
N TYR A 110 -4.01 -0.21 -0.89
CA TYR A 110 -4.90 0.96 -0.84
C TYR A 110 -4.19 2.24 -0.35
N PRO A 111 -3.40 2.21 0.75
CA PRO A 111 -2.59 3.36 1.13
C PRO A 111 -1.65 3.84 0.03
N THR A 112 -0.96 2.95 -0.68
CA THR A 112 -0.10 3.32 -1.81
C THR A 112 -0.85 4.14 -2.86
N ALA A 113 -1.95 3.60 -3.40
CA ALA A 113 -2.72 4.29 -4.43
C ALA A 113 -3.35 5.60 -3.92
N THR A 114 -3.82 5.60 -2.67
CA THR A 114 -4.48 6.77 -2.07
C THR A 114 -3.50 7.89 -1.74
N LEU A 115 -2.39 7.58 -1.08
CA LEU A 115 -1.41 8.59 -0.67
C LEU A 115 -0.77 9.27 -1.87
N LEU A 116 -0.39 8.50 -2.90
CA LEU A 116 0.15 9.07 -4.14
C LEU A 116 -0.84 9.99 -4.85
N ALA A 117 -2.12 9.74 -4.76
CA ALA A 117 -3.14 10.58 -5.39
C ALA A 117 -3.51 11.80 -4.53
N LEU A 118 -3.59 11.64 -3.20
CA LEU A 118 -4.21 12.60 -2.31
C LEU A 118 -3.23 13.58 -1.66
N VAL A 119 -2.04 13.12 -1.25
CA VAL A 119 -1.08 13.94 -0.48
C VAL A 119 -0.75 15.28 -1.15
N PRO A 120 -0.55 15.37 -2.49
CA PRO A 120 -0.29 16.66 -3.14
C PRO A 120 -1.40 17.69 -2.97
N PHE A 121 -2.63 17.25 -2.72
CA PHE A 121 -3.80 18.13 -2.60
C PHE A 121 -4.21 18.46 -1.17
N VAL A 122 -3.72 17.72 -0.18
CA VAL A 122 -4.09 17.94 1.23
C VAL A 122 -3.96 19.41 1.68
N PRO A 123 -2.90 20.16 1.27
CA PRO A 123 -2.77 21.58 1.63
C PRO A 123 -3.84 22.51 1.02
N TYR A 124 -4.53 22.06 -0.02
CA TYR A 124 -5.56 22.83 -0.73
C TYR A 124 -6.98 22.45 -0.33
N ILE A 125 -7.17 21.33 0.36
CA ILE A 125 -8.48 20.81 0.75
C ILE A 125 -9.02 21.61 1.95
N ASP A 126 -10.31 21.97 1.91
CA ASP A 126 -10.99 22.56 3.06
C ASP A 126 -10.91 21.61 4.28
N PRO A 127 -10.22 22.01 5.36
CA PRO A 127 -10.00 21.14 6.52
C PRO A 127 -11.29 20.73 7.26
N LYS A 128 -12.41 21.39 6.97
CA LYS A 128 -13.73 21.06 7.52
C LYS A 128 -14.52 20.09 6.65
N SER A 129 -14.08 19.87 5.40
CA SER A 129 -14.76 18.97 4.47
C SER A 129 -14.39 17.51 4.72
N ASN A 130 -15.25 16.61 4.25
CA ASN A 130 -14.94 15.20 4.21
C ASN A 130 -14.23 14.85 2.91
N ILE A 131 -13.24 13.96 2.99
CA ILE A 131 -12.60 13.34 1.84
C ILE A 131 -13.20 11.93 1.69
N PHE A 132 -13.89 11.69 0.58
CA PHE A 132 -14.46 10.37 0.29
C PHE A 132 -13.51 9.59 -0.62
N ILE A 133 -13.14 8.40 -0.18
CA ILE A 133 -12.23 7.50 -0.89
C ILE A 133 -13.00 6.22 -1.19
N ASP A 134 -13.40 6.06 -2.44
CA ASP A 134 -14.10 4.91 -2.96
C ASP A 134 -13.10 4.03 -3.75
N ALA A 135 -12.64 2.97 -3.13
CA ALA A 135 -11.54 2.15 -3.62
C ALA A 135 -12.02 0.78 -4.10
N LYS A 136 -11.56 0.35 -5.27
CA LYS A 136 -11.90 -0.94 -5.89
C LYS A 136 -10.62 -1.76 -6.06
N SER A 137 -10.65 -3.02 -5.62
CA SER A 137 -9.51 -3.94 -5.74
C SER A 137 -9.93 -5.25 -6.39
N GLY A 138 -9.06 -5.77 -7.23
CA GLY A 138 -9.14 -7.16 -7.65
C GLY A 138 -9.01 -8.13 -6.48
N VAL A 139 -9.54 -9.33 -6.65
CA VAL A 139 -9.70 -10.35 -5.59
C VAL A 139 -8.38 -10.80 -4.99
N SER A 140 -7.27 -10.76 -5.76
CA SER A 140 -5.94 -11.10 -5.26
C SER A 140 -5.49 -10.25 -4.05
N GLY A 141 -6.06 -9.03 -3.90
CA GLY A 141 -5.82 -8.17 -2.73
C GLY A 141 -6.33 -8.75 -1.40
N ALA A 142 -7.28 -9.67 -1.43
CA ALA A 142 -7.78 -10.37 -0.25
C ALA A 142 -6.82 -11.49 0.26
N GLY A 143 -5.75 -11.79 -0.48
CA GLY A 143 -4.76 -12.80 -0.13
C GLY A 143 -5.21 -14.23 -0.43
N LYS A 144 -4.40 -15.21 0.03
CA LYS A 144 -4.60 -16.66 -0.26
C LYS A 144 -5.56 -17.37 0.71
N LYS A 145 -5.96 -16.72 1.79
CA LYS A 145 -6.85 -17.35 2.78
C LYS A 145 -8.22 -17.59 2.17
N LEU A 146 -8.69 -18.84 2.23
CA LEU A 146 -10.03 -19.20 1.81
C LEU A 146 -11.07 -18.50 2.67
N SER A 147 -12.04 -17.88 2.03
CA SER A 147 -13.17 -17.24 2.70
C SER A 147 -14.42 -17.35 1.81
N GLU A 148 -15.59 -17.34 2.42
CA GLU A 148 -16.83 -17.30 1.68
C GLU A 148 -16.95 -16.09 0.78
N THR A 149 -16.49 -14.93 1.24
CA THR A 149 -16.51 -13.67 0.52
C THR A 149 -15.70 -13.73 -0.79
N THR A 150 -14.58 -14.47 -0.80
CA THR A 150 -13.69 -14.59 -1.97
C THR A 150 -13.92 -15.85 -2.78
N HIS A 151 -14.96 -16.64 -2.44
CA HIS A 151 -15.34 -17.82 -3.20
C HIS A 151 -15.79 -17.41 -4.61
N PHE A 152 -15.38 -18.17 -5.64
CA PHE A 152 -15.60 -17.82 -7.04
C PHE A 152 -17.04 -17.41 -7.37
N VAL A 153 -18.05 -18.18 -6.92
CA VAL A 153 -19.45 -17.88 -7.21
C VAL A 153 -19.99 -16.61 -6.53
N ASN A 154 -19.32 -16.14 -5.48
CA ASN A 154 -19.72 -14.92 -4.76
C ASN A 154 -19.04 -13.68 -5.35
N VAL A 155 -17.90 -13.83 -6.01
CA VAL A 155 -17.12 -12.74 -6.59
C VAL A 155 -17.38 -12.57 -8.08
N ASN A 156 -17.57 -13.68 -8.80
CA ASN A 156 -17.74 -13.63 -10.25
C ASN A 156 -18.98 -12.80 -10.62
N GLU A 157 -18.81 -11.85 -11.55
CA GLU A 157 -19.88 -10.94 -12.01
C GLU A 157 -20.50 -10.09 -10.88
N ASN A 158 -19.78 -9.86 -9.78
CA ASN A 158 -20.26 -9.15 -8.60
C ASN A 158 -19.30 -8.04 -8.17
N ILE A 159 -19.86 -6.95 -7.64
CA ILE A 159 -19.16 -5.82 -7.03
C ILE A 159 -19.81 -5.53 -5.68
N PHE A 160 -19.00 -5.45 -4.62
CA PHE A 160 -19.54 -5.17 -3.30
C PHE A 160 -18.53 -4.44 -2.40
N ALA A 161 -19.06 -3.55 -1.54
CA ALA A 161 -18.29 -2.93 -0.48
C ALA A 161 -18.05 -3.91 0.67
N TYR A 162 -16.89 -3.81 1.31
CA TYR A 162 -16.58 -4.58 2.52
C TYR A 162 -15.91 -3.70 3.58
N ASN A 163 -16.23 -3.93 4.85
CA ASN A 163 -15.71 -3.17 5.99
C ASN A 163 -15.74 -1.62 5.78
N PRO A 164 -16.86 -1.02 5.32
CA PRO A 164 -16.93 0.43 5.16
C PRO A 164 -16.62 1.12 6.48
N PHE A 165 -15.79 2.17 6.45
CA PHE A 165 -15.28 2.94 7.61
C PHE A 165 -14.49 2.14 8.65
N GLY A 166 -14.46 0.82 8.56
CA GLY A 166 -13.77 -0.07 9.51
C GLY A 166 -12.55 -0.79 8.95
N HIS A 167 -12.16 -0.49 7.72
CA HIS A 167 -11.02 -1.16 7.10
C HIS A 167 -9.68 -0.71 7.69
N ARG A 168 -8.78 -1.66 7.97
CA ARG A 168 -7.49 -1.42 8.64
C ARG A 168 -6.50 -0.53 7.87
N HIS A 169 -6.74 -0.25 6.58
CA HIS A 169 -5.96 0.71 5.81
C HIS A 169 -6.41 2.17 6.05
N ALA A 170 -7.60 2.44 6.58
CA ALA A 170 -8.02 3.80 6.88
C ALA A 170 -7.08 4.50 7.88
N PRO A 171 -6.77 3.92 9.06
CA PRO A 171 -5.81 4.53 9.99
C PRO A 171 -4.39 4.65 9.40
N GLU A 172 -3.98 3.77 8.48
CA GLU A 172 -2.69 3.90 7.78
C GLU A 172 -2.66 5.15 6.88
N ILE A 173 -3.74 5.38 6.12
CA ILE A 173 -3.90 6.56 5.27
C ILE A 173 -3.92 7.84 6.12
N GLU A 174 -4.73 7.87 7.18
CA GLU A 174 -4.88 9.03 8.08
C GLU A 174 -3.57 9.40 8.76
N GLU A 175 -2.85 8.40 9.30
CA GLU A 175 -1.58 8.62 9.99
C GLU A 175 -0.50 9.13 9.04
N LYS A 176 -0.40 8.56 7.83
CA LYS A 176 0.61 8.99 6.85
C LYS A 176 0.29 10.35 6.24
N ILE A 177 -0.96 10.72 6.04
CA ILE A 177 -1.32 12.09 5.64
C ILE A 177 -0.87 13.07 6.72
N LEU A 178 -1.20 12.82 7.99
CA LEU A 178 -0.80 13.68 9.09
C LEU A 178 0.74 13.80 9.19
N GLU A 179 1.46 12.69 9.07
CA GLU A 179 2.93 12.66 9.10
C GLU A 179 3.56 13.48 7.97
N LEU A 180 3.01 13.38 6.75
CA LEU A 180 3.58 14.00 5.55
C LEU A 180 3.20 15.48 5.39
N THR A 181 2.06 15.91 5.94
CA THR A 181 1.49 17.24 5.67
C THR A 181 1.27 18.09 6.91
N ASP A 182 1.39 17.50 8.10
CA ASP A 182 0.99 18.10 9.38
C ASP A 182 -0.49 18.54 9.44
N ILE A 183 -1.32 17.98 8.54
CA ILE A 183 -2.75 18.29 8.43
C ILE A 183 -3.56 17.04 8.73
N LYS A 184 -4.52 17.18 9.66
CA LYS A 184 -5.48 16.11 9.96
C LYS A 184 -6.60 16.11 8.93
N ALA A 185 -6.70 15.07 8.11
CA ALA A 185 -7.75 14.90 7.11
C ALA A 185 -8.96 14.12 7.66
N ASN A 186 -10.17 14.47 7.23
CA ASN A 186 -11.40 13.75 7.55
C ASN A 186 -11.67 12.68 6.47
N ILE A 187 -11.13 11.48 6.66
CA ILE A 187 -11.17 10.40 5.67
C ILE A 187 -12.42 9.54 5.85
N ASN A 188 -13.13 9.31 4.75
CA ASN A 188 -14.23 8.35 4.63
C ASN A 188 -13.83 7.27 3.61
N PHE A 189 -13.27 6.17 4.10
CA PHE A 189 -12.72 5.12 3.26
C PHE A 189 -13.70 3.96 3.10
N VAL A 190 -14.04 3.62 1.85
CA VAL A 190 -14.93 2.50 1.50
C VAL A 190 -14.27 1.62 0.44
N PRO A 191 -13.73 0.46 0.80
CA PRO A 191 -13.17 -0.48 -0.14
C PRO A 191 -14.23 -1.40 -0.76
N HIS A 192 -13.99 -1.78 -2.02
CA HIS A 192 -14.81 -2.74 -2.77
C HIS A 192 -13.94 -3.85 -3.34
N LEU A 193 -14.50 -5.04 -3.48
CA LEU A 193 -13.98 -6.08 -4.34
C LEU A 193 -14.69 -6.06 -5.67
N ILE A 194 -13.91 -6.23 -6.75
CA ILE A 194 -14.41 -6.31 -8.13
C ILE A 194 -13.96 -7.63 -8.76
N PRO A 195 -14.71 -8.16 -9.76
CA PRO A 195 -14.50 -9.51 -10.30
C PRO A 195 -13.35 -9.55 -11.32
N VAL A 196 -12.19 -9.04 -10.90
CA VAL A 196 -10.93 -9.14 -11.64
C VAL A 196 -9.85 -9.71 -10.74
N ASN A 197 -8.85 -10.34 -11.32
CA ASN A 197 -7.76 -10.92 -10.53
C ASN A 197 -6.85 -9.82 -9.94
N ARG A 198 -6.31 -8.95 -10.80
CA ARG A 198 -5.36 -7.88 -10.46
C ARG A 198 -5.87 -6.53 -10.85
N GLY A 199 -5.33 -5.52 -10.18
CA GLY A 199 -5.59 -4.11 -10.43
C GLY A 199 -6.37 -3.46 -9.30
N MET A 200 -6.10 -2.21 -9.11
CA MET A 200 -6.73 -1.36 -8.11
C MET A 200 -7.07 -0.01 -8.72
N LEU A 201 -8.28 0.47 -8.45
CA LEU A 201 -8.73 1.80 -8.81
C LEU A 201 -9.23 2.50 -7.55
N VAL A 202 -8.66 3.66 -7.25
CA VAL A 202 -9.11 4.52 -6.16
C VAL A 202 -9.72 5.79 -6.76
N SER A 203 -10.93 6.12 -6.33
CA SER A 203 -11.62 7.37 -6.67
C SER A 203 -11.76 8.22 -5.42
N ILE A 204 -11.25 9.45 -5.47
CA ILE A 204 -11.22 10.37 -4.34
C ILE A 204 -12.05 11.61 -4.70
N TYR A 205 -12.90 12.02 -3.78
CA TYR A 205 -13.73 13.21 -3.90
C TYR A 205 -13.46 14.11 -2.71
N ALA A 206 -13.14 15.37 -2.96
CA ALA A 206 -12.87 16.36 -1.92
C ALA A 206 -13.35 17.76 -2.33
N THR A 207 -13.41 18.66 -1.37
CA THR A 207 -13.68 20.07 -1.58
C THR A 207 -12.43 20.88 -1.30
N LEU A 208 -11.99 21.70 -2.22
CA LEU A 208 -10.87 22.62 -2.06
C LEU A 208 -11.32 23.87 -1.31
N GLU A 209 -10.47 24.40 -0.43
CA GLU A 209 -10.62 25.73 0.15
C GLU A 209 -10.24 26.79 -0.89
N ASP A 210 -9.11 26.57 -1.56
CA ASP A 210 -8.60 27.42 -2.62
C ASP A 210 -8.55 26.69 -3.97
N VAL A 211 -8.99 27.36 -5.03
CA VAL A 211 -8.89 26.84 -6.40
C VAL A 211 -7.43 26.85 -6.86
N CYS A 212 -6.96 25.72 -7.37
CA CYS A 212 -5.60 25.55 -7.89
C CYS A 212 -5.62 24.99 -9.32
N ASP A 213 -4.50 25.02 -10.02
CA ASP A 213 -4.30 24.20 -11.22
C ASP A 213 -3.94 22.77 -10.76
N ALA A 214 -4.98 21.95 -10.55
CA ALA A 214 -4.82 20.62 -9.97
C ALA A 214 -3.86 19.73 -10.78
N LYS A 215 -3.87 19.85 -12.12
CA LYS A 215 -2.97 19.08 -12.96
C LYS A 215 -1.52 19.54 -12.84
N GLN A 216 -1.30 20.86 -12.73
CA GLN A 216 0.03 21.40 -12.54
C GLN A 216 0.59 21.02 -11.17
N VAL A 217 -0.23 21.02 -10.11
CA VAL A 217 0.16 20.55 -8.78
C VAL A 217 0.73 19.13 -8.84
N LEU A 218 0.06 18.19 -9.53
CA LEU A 218 0.57 16.83 -9.68
C LEU A 218 1.87 16.76 -10.49
N LYS A 219 1.96 17.51 -11.58
CA LYS A 219 3.16 17.54 -12.43
C LYS A 219 4.37 18.07 -11.70
N ASP A 220 4.21 19.12 -10.92
CA ASP A 220 5.29 19.73 -10.15
C ASP A 220 5.71 18.82 -9.00
N PHE A 221 4.74 18.19 -8.34
CA PHE A 221 5.00 17.32 -7.20
C PHE A 221 5.77 16.05 -7.60
N TYR A 222 5.42 15.44 -8.74
CA TYR A 222 6.01 14.17 -9.22
C TYR A 222 6.98 14.35 -10.41
N ALA A 223 7.58 15.52 -10.56
CA ALA A 223 8.46 15.82 -11.70
C ALA A 223 9.62 14.81 -11.84
N ASP A 224 10.15 14.33 -10.72
CA ASP A 224 11.29 13.41 -10.66
C ASP A 224 10.90 11.94 -10.41
N ASP A 225 9.60 11.65 -10.24
CA ASP A 225 9.11 10.33 -9.88
C ASP A 225 8.74 9.47 -11.09
N LYS A 226 9.66 8.62 -11.52
CA LYS A 226 9.55 7.80 -12.75
C LYS A 226 8.36 6.82 -12.75
N PHE A 227 7.88 6.41 -11.58
CA PHE A 227 6.81 5.42 -11.45
C PHE A 227 5.43 6.04 -11.21
N VAL A 228 5.33 7.37 -11.19
CA VAL A 228 4.04 8.10 -11.18
C VAL A 228 3.82 8.72 -12.54
N ARG A 229 2.65 8.46 -13.16
CA ARG A 229 2.28 9.01 -14.47
C ARG A 229 1.01 9.84 -14.34
N ILE A 230 1.09 11.11 -14.70
CA ILE A 230 -0.07 12.00 -14.71
C ILE A 230 -0.77 11.88 -16.07
N LYS A 231 -2.04 11.48 -16.03
CA LYS A 231 -2.84 11.16 -17.22
C LYS A 231 -3.72 12.34 -17.62
N ASP A 232 -4.03 12.42 -18.91
CA ASP A 232 -4.97 13.39 -19.47
C ASP A 232 -6.42 12.89 -19.44
N GLU A 233 -6.61 11.58 -19.33
CA GLU A 233 -7.89 10.88 -19.31
C GLU A 233 -8.02 10.04 -18.03
N PRO A 234 -9.25 9.72 -17.59
CA PRO A 234 -9.48 8.86 -16.43
C PRO A 234 -8.73 7.54 -16.52
N VAL A 235 -8.11 7.15 -15.41
CA VAL A 235 -7.22 5.99 -15.35
C VAL A 235 -7.98 4.67 -15.39
N THR A 236 -7.33 3.63 -15.92
CA THR A 236 -7.87 2.27 -15.95
C THR A 236 -6.94 1.27 -15.27
N ILE A 237 -7.50 0.21 -14.70
CA ILE A 237 -6.71 -0.85 -14.07
C ILE A 237 -5.88 -1.66 -15.09
N LYS A 238 -6.29 -1.67 -16.37
CA LYS A 238 -5.57 -2.41 -17.42
C LYS A 238 -4.23 -1.78 -17.75
N ASP A 239 -4.11 -0.45 -17.63
CA ASP A 239 -2.90 0.28 -18.01
C ASP A 239 -1.77 0.12 -16.98
N THR A 240 -2.11 -0.26 -15.74
CA THR A 240 -1.17 -0.44 -14.64
C THR A 240 -0.95 -1.89 -14.25
N SER A 241 -1.87 -2.79 -14.62
CA SER A 241 -1.77 -4.22 -14.28
C SER A 241 -0.50 -4.83 -14.86
N GLY A 242 0.28 -5.52 -14.01
CA GLY A 242 1.57 -6.10 -14.38
C GLY A 242 2.73 -5.11 -14.40
N THR A 243 2.55 -3.89 -13.90
CA THR A 243 3.57 -2.83 -13.85
C THR A 243 3.76 -2.25 -12.46
N ASN A 244 4.88 -1.51 -12.26
CA ASN A 244 5.12 -0.71 -11.05
C ASN A 244 4.60 0.73 -11.14
N TYR A 245 3.87 1.07 -12.19
CA TYR A 245 3.35 2.43 -12.33
C TYR A 245 2.14 2.69 -11.44
N CYS A 246 2.04 3.93 -10.97
CA CYS A 246 0.82 4.54 -10.47
C CYS A 246 0.36 5.58 -11.49
N ASP A 247 -0.78 5.37 -12.10
CA ASP A 247 -1.42 6.36 -12.99
C ASP A 247 -2.36 7.21 -12.17
N ILE A 248 -2.28 8.53 -12.34
CA ILE A 248 -3.13 9.49 -11.62
C ILE A 248 -3.77 10.43 -12.63
N PHE A 249 -5.07 10.60 -12.51
CA PHE A 249 -5.88 11.59 -13.22
C PHE A 249 -6.56 12.50 -12.22
N VAL A 250 -6.68 13.77 -12.54
CA VAL A 250 -7.40 14.76 -11.75
C VAL A 250 -8.28 15.62 -12.62
N GLU A 251 -9.49 15.90 -12.12
CA GLU A 251 -10.44 16.84 -12.72
C GLU A 251 -10.98 17.76 -11.65
N GLN A 252 -11.15 19.04 -11.96
CA GLN A 252 -11.62 20.07 -11.03
C GLN A 252 -12.83 20.81 -11.62
N ASN A 253 -13.86 20.99 -10.81
CA ASN A 253 -15.03 21.78 -11.14
C ASN A 253 -15.34 22.74 -9.99
N GLY A 254 -14.94 24.00 -10.15
CA GLY A 254 -14.95 24.98 -9.05
C GLY A 254 -14.12 24.47 -7.88
N ASN A 255 -14.72 24.39 -6.71
CA ASN A 255 -14.06 23.87 -5.49
C ASN A 255 -14.13 22.33 -5.37
N SER A 256 -14.87 21.64 -6.24
CA SER A 256 -14.91 20.18 -6.21
C SER A 256 -13.73 19.62 -6.99
N ILE A 257 -13.01 18.67 -6.37
CA ILE A 257 -11.93 17.92 -7.02
C ILE A 257 -12.26 16.43 -7.05
N PHE A 258 -12.06 15.83 -8.21
CA PHE A 258 -12.06 14.40 -8.41
C PHE A 258 -10.65 13.93 -8.76
N ILE A 259 -10.15 12.95 -8.02
CA ILE A 259 -8.84 12.35 -8.29
C ILE A 259 -9.05 10.85 -8.45
N SER A 260 -8.49 10.26 -9.49
CA SER A 260 -8.44 8.81 -9.61
C SER A 260 -7.01 8.32 -9.75
N SER A 261 -6.70 7.22 -9.08
CA SER A 261 -5.41 6.55 -9.23
C SER A 261 -5.59 5.07 -9.49
N SER A 262 -4.66 4.50 -10.24
CA SER A 262 -4.63 3.06 -10.53
C SER A 262 -3.23 2.50 -10.35
N ILE A 263 -3.15 1.31 -9.73
CA ILE A 263 -1.92 0.51 -9.56
C ILE A 263 -2.20 -0.98 -9.78
N ASP A 264 -1.15 -1.77 -9.98
CA ASP A 264 -1.21 -3.21 -9.74
C ASP A 264 -1.10 -3.47 -8.24
N ASN A 265 -2.12 -4.08 -7.65
CA ASN A 265 -2.21 -4.30 -6.20
C ASN A 265 -1.27 -5.37 -5.65
N LEU A 266 -0.53 -6.09 -6.50
CA LEU A 266 0.47 -7.09 -6.11
C LEU A 266 1.91 -6.70 -6.43
N LEU A 267 2.13 -5.79 -7.41
CA LEU A 267 3.46 -5.36 -7.81
C LEU A 267 3.83 -4.02 -7.21
N ARG A 268 2.88 -3.09 -7.20
CA ARG A 268 3.11 -1.72 -6.71
C ARG A 268 2.60 -1.52 -5.28
N GLY A 269 1.56 -2.25 -4.91
CA GLY A 269 0.91 -2.15 -3.61
C GLY A 269 1.34 -3.21 -2.61
#